data_b699422264f446e17e69b3108d9594ca
#
_entry.id   b699422264f446e17e69b3108d9594ca
#
_cell.length_a   1.000
_cell.length_b   1.000
_cell.length_c   1.000
_cell.angle_alpha   90.00
_cell.angle_beta   90.00
_cell.angle_gamma   90.00
#
_symmetry.space_group_name_H-M   'P 1'
#
loop_
_entity.id
_entity.type
_entity.pdbx_description
1 polymer ?
#
loop_
_entity_poly.entity_id
_entity_poly.type
_entity_poly.pdbx_seq_one_letter_code
_entity_poly.pdbx_strand_id
1 'polypeptide(L)'
;MINDFINKLKKNNIFYDEDKLKKLDIYYSFLIEYNNHTNLTTITDKKEVYFKHFLDSLMVSKAVNLSNQTILDIGSGAGFPGIVLKIFYPDIKLTVLDSNNKKITFINMLLEKL
;
A
#
# COMPACT_ATOMS: atom_id res chain seq x y z
N MET A 1 5.70 1.78 -17.76
CA MET A 1 5.26 1.06 -16.54
C MET A 1 4.19 1.84 -15.79
N ILE A 2 4.43 3.10 -15.46
CA ILE A 2 3.44 3.90 -14.70
C ILE A 2 2.14 4.11 -15.49
N ASN A 3 2.21 4.28 -16.82
CA ASN A 3 1.02 4.44 -17.64
C ASN A 3 0.14 3.19 -17.63
N ASP A 4 0.73 2.01 -17.60
CA ASP A 4 -0.02 0.76 -17.52
C ASP A 4 -0.74 0.65 -16.17
N PHE A 5 -0.07 1.05 -15.09
CA PHE A 5 -0.66 1.08 -13.77
C PHE A 5 -1.85 2.05 -13.71
N ILE A 6 -1.68 3.27 -14.21
CA ILE A 6 -2.73 4.27 -14.28
C ILE A 6 -3.92 3.77 -15.11
N ASN A 7 -3.65 3.11 -16.24
CA ASN A 7 -4.70 2.54 -17.06
C ASN A 7 -5.52 1.49 -16.31
N LYS A 8 -4.87 0.69 -15.48
CA LYS A 8 -5.58 -0.28 -14.62
C LYS A 8 -6.44 0.41 -13.56
N LEU A 9 -5.96 1.51 -12.98
CA LEU A 9 -6.76 2.28 -12.03
C LEU A 9 -8.02 2.84 -12.72
N LYS A 10 -7.86 3.43 -13.90
CA LYS A 10 -8.98 3.96 -14.69
C LYS A 10 -9.99 2.88 -15.05
N LYS A 11 -9.51 1.75 -15.53
CA LYS A 11 -10.36 0.63 -15.92
C LYS A 11 -11.21 0.10 -14.77
N ASN A 12 -10.68 0.16 -13.56
CA ASN A 12 -11.34 -0.33 -12.36
C ASN A 12 -12.05 0.78 -11.57
N ASN A 13 -12.15 1.98 -12.12
CA ASN A 13 -12.83 3.12 -11.50
C ASN A 13 -12.24 3.48 -10.12
N ILE A 14 -10.91 3.36 -9.99
CA ILE A 14 -10.19 3.73 -8.77
C ILE A 14 -9.70 5.16 -8.94
N PHE A 15 -10.19 6.07 -8.08
CA PHE A 15 -9.77 7.46 -8.11
C PHE A 15 -8.30 7.60 -7.74
N TYR A 16 -7.55 8.37 -8.52
CA TYR A 16 -6.16 8.69 -8.25
C TYR A 16 -5.90 10.18 -8.52
N ASP A 17 -4.83 10.69 -7.95
CA ASP A 17 -4.31 12.02 -8.21
C ASP A 17 -2.78 11.99 -8.02
N GLU A 18 -2.13 13.12 -8.25
CA GLU A 18 -0.68 13.20 -8.11
C GLU A 18 -0.20 12.89 -6.70
N ASP A 19 -0.96 13.32 -5.69
CA ASP A 19 -0.61 13.07 -4.29
C ASP A 19 -0.60 11.58 -3.97
N LYS A 20 -1.63 10.86 -4.40
CA LYS A 20 -1.73 9.41 -4.17
C LYS A 20 -0.61 8.67 -4.89
N LEU A 21 -0.33 9.03 -6.13
CA LEU A 21 0.75 8.40 -6.91
C LEU A 21 2.12 8.70 -6.29
N LYS A 22 2.33 9.92 -5.80
CA LYS A 22 3.56 10.29 -5.12
C LYS A 22 3.74 9.48 -3.84
N LYS A 23 2.69 9.27 -3.08
CA LYS A 23 2.76 8.46 -1.86
C LYS A 23 3.11 7.01 -2.16
N LEU A 24 2.57 6.43 -3.24
CA LEU A 24 2.98 5.09 -3.66
C LEU A 24 4.46 5.03 -4.02
N ASP A 25 4.98 6.06 -4.67
CA ASP A 25 6.39 6.09 -5.04
C ASP A 25 7.29 6.21 -3.82
N ILE A 26 6.91 7.03 -2.84
CA ILE A 26 7.60 7.12 -1.55
C ILE A 26 7.58 5.76 -0.85
N TYR A 27 6.42 5.12 -0.85
CA TYR A 27 6.23 3.80 -0.26
C TYR A 27 7.18 2.78 -0.89
N TYR A 28 7.19 2.72 -2.22
CA TYR A 28 8.06 1.79 -2.95
C TYR A 28 9.53 2.05 -2.61
N SER A 29 9.98 3.29 -2.68
CA SER A 29 11.38 3.63 -2.44
C SER A 29 11.81 3.26 -1.03
N PHE A 30 10.98 3.53 -0.04
CA PHE A 30 11.28 3.19 1.34
C PHE A 30 11.23 1.68 1.58
N LEU A 31 10.28 0.99 0.96
CA LEU A 31 10.19 -0.47 1.04
C LEU A 31 11.48 -1.13 0.54
N ILE A 32 12.00 -0.70 -0.61
CA ILE A 32 13.21 -1.26 -1.19
C ILE A 32 14.43 -0.95 -0.30
N GLU A 33 14.55 0.29 0.17
CA GLU A 33 15.65 0.69 1.06
C GLU A 33 15.64 -0.14 2.34
N TYR A 34 14.49 -0.25 2.99
CA TYR A 34 14.36 -0.97 4.24
C TYR A 34 14.55 -2.48 4.07
N ASN A 35 14.14 -3.01 2.91
CA ASN A 35 14.25 -4.43 2.60
C ASN A 35 15.70 -4.93 2.53
N ASN A 36 16.66 -4.01 2.34
CA ASN A 36 18.08 -4.34 2.40
C ASN A 36 18.54 -4.75 3.80
N HIS A 37 17.81 -4.35 4.83
CA HIS A 37 18.14 -4.62 6.23
C HIS A 37 17.21 -5.64 6.87
N THR A 38 15.98 -5.73 6.41
CA THR A 38 14.95 -6.60 6.97
C THR A 38 14.09 -7.14 5.84
N ASN A 39 13.99 -8.45 5.72
CA ASN A 39 13.18 -9.07 4.66
C ASN A 39 11.70 -8.82 4.91
N LEU A 40 11.16 -7.81 4.22
CA LEU A 40 9.74 -7.46 4.25
C LEU A 40 8.98 -8.13 3.12
N THR A 41 9.62 -8.28 1.97
CA THR A 41 9.04 -8.88 0.78
C THR A 41 10.13 -9.47 -0.09
N THR A 42 9.80 -10.53 -0.83
CA THR A 42 10.68 -11.09 -1.86
C THR A 42 10.50 -10.40 -3.22
N ILE A 43 9.42 -9.62 -3.37
CA ILE A 43 9.13 -8.90 -4.61
C ILE A 43 9.73 -7.50 -4.50
N THR A 44 10.76 -7.23 -5.32
CA THR A 44 11.51 -5.97 -5.28
C THR A 44 11.48 -5.20 -6.58
N ASP A 45 11.13 -5.84 -7.69
CA ASP A 45 10.99 -5.17 -8.98
C ASP A 45 9.84 -4.16 -8.93
N LYS A 46 10.07 -2.94 -9.42
CA LYS A 46 9.09 -1.85 -9.32
C LYS A 46 7.76 -2.20 -9.97
N LYS A 47 7.79 -2.77 -11.17
CA LYS A 47 6.57 -3.19 -11.86
C LYS A 47 5.82 -4.24 -11.05
N GLU A 48 6.53 -5.23 -10.51
CA GLU A 48 5.90 -6.28 -9.72
C GLU A 48 5.29 -5.74 -8.42
N VAL A 49 5.99 -4.83 -7.73
CA VAL A 49 5.45 -4.23 -6.51
C VAL A 49 4.16 -3.46 -6.82
N TYR A 50 4.18 -2.65 -7.90
CA TYR A 50 3.01 -1.88 -8.28
C TYR A 50 1.81 -2.75 -8.66
N PHE A 51 2.05 -3.84 -9.39
CA PHE A 51 0.95 -4.70 -9.87
C PHE A 51 0.57 -5.80 -8.88
N LYS A 52 1.53 -6.42 -8.22
CA LYS A 52 1.26 -7.55 -7.30
C LYS A 52 0.94 -7.10 -5.87
N HIS A 53 1.42 -5.94 -5.45
CA HIS A 53 1.15 -5.40 -4.12
C HIS A 53 0.18 -4.23 -4.15
N PHE A 54 0.51 -3.15 -4.86
CA PHE A 54 -0.32 -1.95 -4.82
C PHE A 54 -1.65 -2.14 -5.53
N LEU A 55 -1.64 -2.57 -6.77
CA LEU A 55 -2.89 -2.78 -7.50
C LEU A 55 -3.74 -3.86 -6.86
N ASP A 56 -3.14 -4.96 -6.48
CA ASP A 56 -3.86 -6.06 -5.83
C ASP A 56 -4.54 -5.58 -4.54
N SER A 57 -3.85 -4.77 -3.75
CA SER A 57 -4.44 -4.16 -2.55
C SER A 57 -5.63 -3.28 -2.89
N LEU A 58 -5.53 -2.45 -3.93
CA LEU A 58 -6.60 -1.56 -4.34
C LEU A 58 -7.81 -2.29 -4.90
N MET A 59 -7.64 -3.50 -5.39
CA MET A 59 -8.76 -4.31 -5.89
C MET A 59 -9.74 -4.71 -4.79
N VAL A 60 -9.36 -4.60 -3.53
CA VAL A 60 -10.28 -4.79 -2.41
C VAL A 60 -11.48 -3.83 -2.51
N SER A 61 -11.28 -2.64 -3.08
CA SER A 61 -12.36 -1.67 -3.28
C SER A 61 -13.49 -2.19 -4.18
N LYS A 62 -13.22 -3.22 -4.97
CA LYS A 62 -14.24 -3.83 -5.85
C LYS A 62 -15.17 -4.77 -5.07
N ALA A 63 -14.74 -5.25 -3.90
CA ALA A 63 -15.49 -6.19 -3.09
C ALA A 63 -16.25 -5.51 -1.94
N VAL A 64 -15.74 -4.38 -1.43
CA VAL A 64 -16.34 -3.68 -0.29
C VAL A 64 -16.35 -2.18 -0.54
N ASN A 65 -17.36 -1.51 0.04
CA ASN A 65 -17.39 -0.05 0.05
C ASN A 65 -16.44 0.46 1.13
N LEU A 66 -15.43 1.24 0.73
CA LEU A 66 -14.38 1.73 1.64
C LEU A 66 -14.66 3.13 2.18
N SER A 67 -15.84 3.71 1.89
CA SER A 67 -16.19 5.04 2.40
C SER A 67 -16.44 4.98 3.91
N ASN A 68 -15.61 5.70 4.69
CA ASN A 68 -15.74 5.81 6.15
C ASN A 68 -15.74 4.47 6.91
N GLN A 69 -15.12 3.44 6.34
CA GLN A 69 -15.06 2.13 6.97
C GLN A 69 -13.94 2.06 8.02
N THR A 70 -14.17 1.24 9.04
CA THR A 70 -13.13 0.84 9.98
C THR A 70 -12.54 -0.49 9.49
N ILE A 71 -11.22 -0.53 9.31
CA ILE A 71 -10.52 -1.69 8.76
C ILE A 71 -9.46 -2.16 9.75
N LEU A 72 -9.45 -3.46 10.01
CA LEU A 72 -8.41 -4.11 10.79
C LEU A 72 -7.60 -5.00 9.84
N ASP A 73 -6.31 -4.67 9.69
CA ASP A 73 -5.37 -5.44 8.86
C ASP A 73 -4.48 -6.26 9.79
N ILE A 74 -4.70 -7.57 9.81
CA ILE A 74 -3.98 -8.51 10.67
C ILE A 74 -2.90 -9.19 9.85
N GLY A 75 -1.65 -9.13 10.34
CA GLY A 75 -0.52 -9.73 9.66
C GLY A 75 -0.15 -9.01 8.38
N SER A 76 -0.24 -7.69 8.38
CA SER A 76 -0.05 -6.87 7.17
C SER A 76 1.36 -6.93 6.58
N GLY A 77 2.34 -7.38 7.35
CA GLY A 77 3.71 -7.44 6.88
C GLY A 77 4.26 -6.07 6.50
N ALA A 78 4.47 -5.85 5.20
CA ALA A 78 4.97 -4.58 4.68
C ALA A 78 3.86 -3.52 4.51
N GLY A 79 2.67 -3.75 5.09
CA GLY A 79 1.56 -2.80 5.06
C GLY A 79 0.49 -3.09 4.02
N PHE A 80 0.46 -4.29 3.47
CA PHE A 80 -0.51 -4.68 2.44
C PHE A 80 -1.65 -5.51 3.03
N PRO A 81 -2.89 -5.24 2.67
CA PRO A 81 -3.38 -4.16 1.80
C PRO A 81 -3.63 -2.84 2.52
N GLY A 82 -3.56 -2.80 3.86
CA GLY A 82 -4.09 -1.71 4.68
C GLY A 82 -3.55 -0.33 4.35
N ILE A 83 -2.21 -0.18 4.30
CA ILE A 83 -1.60 1.14 4.07
C ILE A 83 -1.92 1.66 2.67
N VAL A 84 -1.89 0.79 1.65
CA VAL A 84 -2.26 1.20 0.28
C VAL A 84 -3.70 1.71 0.24
N LEU A 85 -4.61 1.00 0.89
CA LEU A 85 -6.01 1.40 0.96
C LEU A 85 -6.17 2.74 1.69
N LYS A 86 -5.43 2.96 2.76
CA LYS A 86 -5.48 4.23 3.50
C LYS A 86 -4.99 5.40 2.64
N ILE A 87 -3.99 5.19 1.81
CA ILE A 87 -3.49 6.22 0.89
C ILE A 87 -4.60 6.63 -0.09
N PHE A 88 -5.30 5.67 -0.67
CA PHE A 88 -6.30 5.93 -1.70
C PHE A 88 -7.68 6.28 -1.13
N TYR A 89 -7.97 5.83 0.07
CA TYR A 89 -9.25 6.08 0.77
C TYR A 89 -8.96 6.67 2.15
N PRO A 90 -8.58 7.95 2.21
CA PRO A 90 -8.08 8.55 3.46
C PRO A 90 -9.11 8.62 4.58
N ASP A 91 -10.38 8.44 4.27
CA ASP A 91 -11.45 8.47 5.27
C ASP A 91 -11.61 7.16 6.04
N ILE A 92 -10.94 6.08 5.62
CA ILE A 92 -10.99 4.83 6.38
C ILE A 92 -10.23 4.99 7.70
N LYS A 93 -10.70 4.26 8.72
CA LYS A 93 -10.00 4.15 10.00
C LYS A 93 -9.27 2.82 10.00
N LEU A 94 -7.96 2.88 9.86
CA LEU A 94 -7.12 1.70 9.71
C LEU A 94 -6.40 1.38 11.02
N THR A 95 -6.50 0.12 11.45
CA THR A 95 -5.67 -0.44 12.49
C THR A 95 -4.86 -1.58 11.90
N VAL A 96 -3.54 -1.55 12.10
CA VAL A 96 -2.62 -2.58 11.61
C VAL A 96 -2.10 -3.36 12.80
N LEU A 97 -2.21 -4.68 12.73
CA LEU A 97 -1.68 -5.59 13.74
C LEU A 97 -0.70 -6.57 13.08
N ASP A 98 0.48 -6.71 13.66
CA ASP A 98 1.44 -7.72 13.26
C ASP A 98 2.25 -8.15 14.47
N SER A 99 2.51 -9.45 14.61
CA SER A 99 3.29 -9.99 15.69
C SER A 99 4.79 -9.73 15.57
N ASN A 100 5.24 -9.31 14.38
CA ASN A 100 6.64 -9.03 14.10
C ASN A 100 6.97 -7.57 14.37
N ASN A 101 7.75 -7.31 15.42
CA ASN A 101 8.09 -5.93 15.79
C ASN A 101 8.89 -5.18 14.72
N LYS A 102 9.70 -5.87 13.92
CA LYS A 102 10.46 -5.24 12.84
C LYS A 102 9.54 -4.72 11.76
N LYS A 103 8.46 -5.44 11.45
CA LYS A 103 7.46 -5.00 10.47
C LYS A 103 6.66 -3.82 10.98
N ILE A 104 6.26 -3.83 12.24
CA ILE A 104 5.57 -2.69 12.86
C ILE A 104 6.47 -1.46 12.89
N THR A 105 7.75 -1.62 13.17
CA THR A 105 8.72 -0.52 13.11
C THR A 105 8.79 0.08 11.71
N PHE A 106 8.85 -0.77 10.68
CA PHE A 106 8.82 -0.31 9.30
C PHE A 106 7.56 0.51 9.01
N ILE A 107 6.40 0.00 9.39
CA ILE A 107 5.11 0.66 9.15
C ILE A 107 5.07 2.03 9.82
N ASN A 108 5.50 2.13 11.06
CA ASN A 108 5.53 3.41 11.78
C ASN A 108 6.45 4.42 11.10
N MET A 109 7.61 4.00 10.64
CA MET A 109 8.54 4.87 9.91
C MET A 109 7.96 5.29 8.56
N LEU A 110 7.30 4.36 7.86
CA LEU A 110 6.63 4.66 6.60
C LEU A 110 5.55 5.72 6.78
N LEU A 111 4.71 5.59 7.80
CA LEU A 111 3.63 6.54 8.06
C LEU A 111 4.14 7.96 8.28
N GLU A 112 5.31 8.11 8.88
CA GLU A 112 5.93 9.44 9.05
C GLU A 112 6.32 10.07 7.72
N LYS A 113 6.59 9.26 6.70
CA LYS A 113 6.98 9.75 5.36
C LYS A 113 5.77 10.09 4.50
N LEU A 114 4.63 9.54 4.81
CA LEU A 114 3.39 9.73 4.07
C LEU A 114 2.55 10.84 4.73
#